data_79f5ce6cbb80409365a12dc57120c53a
#
_entry.id   79f5ce6cbb80409365a12dc57120c53a
#
_cell.length_a   1.000
_cell.length_b   1.000
_cell.length_c   1.000
_cell.angle_alpha   90.00
_cell.angle_beta   90.00
_cell.angle_gamma   90.00
#
_symmetry.space_group_name_H-M   'P 1'
#
loop_
_entity.id
_entity.type
_entity.pdbx_description
1 polymer ?
#
loop_
_entity_poly.entity_id
_entity_poly.type
_entity_poly.pdbx_seq_one_letter_code
_entity_poly.pdbx_strand_id
1 'polypeptide(L)' 'IVAPDEGGRPGAPLAFLVPAGMGVNLRAGVWHGVLTPLDRPADFLVVDREGEGLNLEEVAIAPVTVTA' A
#
# COMPACT_ATOMS: atom_id res chain seq x y z
N ILE A 1 -3.60 -1.48 3.01
CA ILE A 1 -4.37 -0.23 2.84
C ILE A 1 -4.02 0.37 1.49
N VAL A 2 -5.03 0.66 0.69
CA VAL A 2 -4.88 1.30 -0.60
C VAL A 2 -5.85 2.47 -0.73
N ALA A 3 -5.56 3.39 -1.62
CA ALA A 3 -6.47 4.48 -1.93
C ALA A 3 -6.33 4.90 -3.40
N PRO A 4 -7.42 5.28 -4.06
CA PRO A 4 -7.33 5.83 -5.41
C PRO A 4 -6.65 7.19 -5.37
N ASP A 5 -6.04 7.58 -6.49
CA ASP A 5 -5.51 8.93 -6.63
C ASP A 5 -6.64 9.89 -6.99
N GLU A 6 -6.74 10.96 -6.24
CA GLU A 6 -7.70 12.03 -6.45
C GLU A 6 -6.97 13.36 -6.50
N GLY A 7 -6.67 13.81 -7.69
CA GLY A 7 -5.99 15.08 -7.90
C GLY A 7 -4.60 15.17 -7.29
N GLY A 8 -3.84 14.10 -7.29
CA GLY A 8 -2.50 14.02 -6.72
C GLY A 8 -2.47 13.73 -5.22
N ARG A 9 -3.59 13.41 -4.61
CA ARG A 9 -3.72 13.05 -3.19
C ARG A 9 -4.49 11.74 -3.04
N PRO A 10 -4.24 10.99 -1.94
CA PRO A 10 -5.02 9.77 -1.70
C PRO A 10 -6.49 10.09 -1.41
N GLY A 11 -7.38 9.37 -2.08
CA GLY A 11 -8.81 9.40 -1.79
C GLY A 11 -9.16 8.55 -0.57
N ALA A 12 -10.42 8.12 -0.47
CA ALA A 12 -10.89 7.30 0.65
C ALA A 12 -10.13 5.98 0.72
N PRO A 13 -9.50 5.65 1.86
CA PRO A 13 -8.74 4.42 1.99
C PRO A 13 -9.62 3.18 2.05
N LEU A 14 -9.13 2.10 1.45
CA LEU A 14 -9.72 0.77 1.53
C LEU A 14 -8.71 -0.18 2.16
N ALA A 15 -9.17 -1.04 3.03
CA ALA A 15 -8.34 -2.04 3.69
C ALA A 15 -8.64 -3.44 3.16
N PHE A 16 -7.58 -4.20 2.90
CA PHE A 16 -7.69 -5.59 2.47
C PHE A 16 -6.78 -6.46 3.33
N LEU A 17 -7.29 -7.60 3.74
CA LEU A 17 -6.49 -8.63 4.38
C LEU A 17 -5.93 -9.56 3.29
N VAL A 18 -4.61 -9.67 3.24
CA VAL A 18 -3.92 -10.54 2.28
C VAL A 18 -3.38 -11.75 3.01
N PRO A 19 -3.94 -12.95 2.77
CA PRO A 19 -3.45 -14.17 3.41
C PRO A 19 -2.04 -14.53 2.97
N ALA A 20 -1.35 -15.31 3.80
CA ALA A 20 -0.05 -15.86 3.44
C ALA A 20 -0.14 -16.66 2.13
N GLY A 21 0.88 -16.55 1.29
CA GLY A 21 0.94 -17.22 0.00
C GLY A 21 0.24 -16.48 -1.14
N MET A 22 -0.45 -15.39 -0.85
CA MET A 22 -1.05 -14.53 -1.87
C MET A 22 -0.20 -13.28 -2.08
N GLY A 23 -0.16 -12.82 -3.32
CA GLY A 23 0.46 -11.57 -3.68
C GLY A 23 -0.55 -10.50 -4.04
N VAL A 24 -0.08 -9.27 -4.09
CA VAL A 24 -0.86 -8.12 -4.53
C VAL A 24 -0.08 -7.40 -5.61
N ASN A 25 -0.74 -7.10 -6.71
CA ASN A 25 -0.18 -6.26 -7.75
C ASN A 25 -0.86 -4.90 -7.72
N LEU A 26 -0.09 -3.86 -7.44
CA LEU A 26 -0.58 -2.50 -7.37
C LEU A 26 -0.30 -1.79 -8.69
N ARG A 27 -1.32 -1.19 -9.28
CA ARG A 27 -1.16 -0.38 -10.49
C ARG A 27 -0.42 0.91 -10.18
N ALA A 28 0.23 1.47 -11.17
CA ALA A 28 0.81 2.79 -11.05
C ALA A 28 -0.24 3.82 -10.63
N GLY A 29 0.13 4.73 -9.74
CA GLY A 29 -0.76 5.77 -9.25
C GLY A 29 -1.69 5.37 -8.12
N VAL A 30 -1.66 4.11 -7.69
CA VAL A 30 -2.42 3.68 -6.51
C VAL A 30 -1.62 4.00 -5.25
N TRP A 31 -2.22 4.74 -4.35
CA TRP A 31 -1.64 5.00 -3.03
C TRP A 31 -1.75 3.74 -2.17
N HIS A 32 -0.71 3.44 -1.41
CA HIS A 32 -0.71 2.28 -0.53
C HIS A 32 0.09 2.52 0.74
N GLY A 33 -0.30 1.81 1.79
CA GLY A 33 0.41 1.84 3.05
C GLY A 33 1.67 0.97 3.04
N VAL A 34 2.40 0.99 4.14
CA VAL A 34 3.57 0.15 4.34
C VAL A 34 3.16 -1.31 4.55
N LEU A 35 4.10 -2.21 4.32
CA LEU A 35 3.90 -3.63 4.62
C LEU A 35 3.72 -3.81 6.12
N THR A 36 2.60 -4.42 6.51
CA THR A 36 2.21 -4.54 7.91
C THR A 36 1.80 -5.98 8.22
N PRO A 37 2.66 -6.78 8.88
CA PRO A 37 2.26 -8.06 9.41
C PRO A 37 1.38 -7.86 10.65
N LEU A 38 0.36 -8.71 10.84
CA LEU A 38 -0.61 -8.53 11.90
C LEU A 38 -0.27 -9.31 13.18
N ASP A 39 -0.10 -10.62 13.09
CA ASP A 39 -0.01 -11.48 14.26
C ASP A 39 1.42 -11.82 14.68
N ARG A 40 2.35 -11.78 13.75
CA ARG A 40 3.74 -12.19 13.96
C ARG A 40 4.63 -11.56 12.89
N PRO A 41 5.93 -11.48 13.12
CA PRO A 41 6.87 -11.06 12.08
C PRO A 41 6.72 -11.92 10.83
N ALA A 42 6.82 -11.31 9.67
CA ALA A 42 6.70 -11.99 8.39
C ALA A 42 7.69 -11.41 7.38
N ASP A 43 8.09 -12.26 6.43
CA ASP A 43 8.90 -11.85 5.31
C ASP A 43 8.00 -11.55 4.11
N PHE A 44 8.38 -10.55 3.33
CA PHE A 44 7.66 -10.15 2.12
C PHE A 44 8.61 -10.17 0.93
N LEU A 45 8.15 -10.74 -0.17
CA LEU A 45 8.83 -10.61 -1.44
C LEU A 45 8.30 -9.37 -2.15
N VAL A 46 9.19 -8.47 -2.53
CA VAL A 46 8.82 -7.24 -3.24
C VAL A 46 9.49 -7.25 -4.61
N VAL A 47 8.68 -7.05 -5.64
CA VAL A 47 9.17 -6.83 -7.00
C VAL A 47 8.74 -5.44 -7.42
N ASP A 48 9.70 -4.60 -7.72
CA ASP A 48 9.46 -3.20 -7.98
C ASP A 48 10.18 -2.72 -9.23
N ARG A 49 9.82 -1.54 -9.68
CA ARG A 49 10.41 -0.89 -10.83
C ARG A 49 11.84 -0.43 -10.52
N GLU A 50 12.74 -0.63 -11.44
CA GLU A 50 14.03 0.03 -11.48
C GLU A 50 14.07 1.07 -12.59
N GLY A 51 14.84 2.11 -12.41
CA GLY A 51 15.03 3.12 -13.42
C GLY A 51 15.28 4.50 -12.84
N GLU A 52 15.56 5.43 -13.73
CA GLU A 52 15.77 6.83 -13.37
C GLU A 52 14.43 7.53 -13.12
N GLY A 53 14.49 8.63 -12.38
CA GLY A 53 13.36 9.47 -12.09
C GLY A 53 12.71 9.18 -10.73
N LEU A 54 11.72 9.97 -10.40
CA LEU A 54 10.98 9.87 -9.15
C LEU A 54 10.16 8.58 -9.14
N ASN A 55 10.41 7.74 -8.15
CA ASN A 55 9.72 6.46 -8.00
C ASN A 55 8.87 6.38 -6.72
N LEU A 56 8.99 7.32 -5.81
CA LEU A 56 8.29 7.31 -4.55
C LEU A 56 7.77 8.70 -4.21
N GLU A 57 6.53 8.76 -3.76
CA GLU A 57 5.91 9.95 -3.24
C GLU A 57 5.17 9.57 -1.96
N GLU A 58 5.32 10.35 -0.90
CA GLU A 58 4.71 10.07 0.39
C GLU A 58 3.80 11.21 0.84
N VAL A 59 2.62 10.86 1.32
CA VAL A 59 1.66 11.81 1.87
C VAL A 59 1.12 11.26 3.18
N ALA A 60 1.14 12.09 4.23
CA ALA A 60 0.51 11.73 5.49
C ALA A 60 -1.01 11.89 5.38
N ILE A 61 -1.73 10.91 5.89
CA ILE A 61 -3.20 10.94 5.96
C ILE A 61 -3.66 10.90 7.42
N ALA A 62 -4.92 11.28 7.64
CA ALA A 62 -5.53 11.14 8.96
C ALA A 62 -5.55 9.67 9.39
N PRO A 63 -5.37 9.38 10.68
CA PRO A 63 -5.45 8.01 11.17
C PRO A 63 -6.79 7.37 10.86
N VAL A 64 -6.76 6.10 10.48
CA VAL A 64 -7.95 5.28 10.26
C VAL A 64 -7.88 4.04 11.14
N THR A 65 -9.04 3.54 11.57
CA THR A 65 -9.13 2.30 12.33
C THR A 65 -9.60 1.20 11.40
N VAL A 66 -8.86 0.08 11.39
CA VAL A 66 -9.21 -1.10 10.60
C VAL A 66 -9.69 -2.18 11.56
N THR A 67 -10.89 -2.68 11.31
CA THR A 67 -11.48 -3.78 12.07
C THR A 67 -11.67 -4.99 11.18
N ALA A 68 -11.42 -6.14 11.76
CA ALA A 68 -11.59 -7.43 11.06
C ALA A 68 -12.80 -8.19 11.60
#